data_9e956809458119ba34bd0c6a242f81dd
#
_entry.id   9e956809458119ba34bd0c6a242f81dd
#
_cell.length_a   1.000
_cell.length_b   1.000
_cell.length_c   1.000
_cell.angle_alpha   90.00
_cell.angle_beta   90.00
_cell.angle_gamma   90.00
#
_symmetry.space_group_name_H-M   'P 1'
#
loop_
_entity.id
_entity.type
_entity.pdbx_description
1 polymer ?
#
loop_
_entity_poly.entity_id
_entity_poly.type
_entity_poly.pdbx_seq_one_letter_code
_entity_poly.pdbx_strand_id
1 'polypeptide(L)'
;MKTYVIGDLQGCHDQALAILDRIRAHAADSGVAEPSILFAGDLINRGPDSLSTLRHVRSLAIASGGLIDSVLGNHDLHLLAVAYGIRPEHKSDTLAEILHAPDRDELIDWVRRRPLAIRSGDHVLVHAGLLPQWTGAQAMALAGEVQDMLRGDSIEDFLAEMYGNEPAQWSDDLQGVERLRCIINAMTRLRFCTADGVMDFKMKESGTADPSTGLMPWFDVPGRRSARETVVFGHWS
;
A
#
# COMPACT_ATOMS: atom_id res chain seq x y z
N MET A 1 23.64 3.92 -1.99
CA MET A 1 22.48 3.95 -2.92
C MET A 1 21.49 4.97 -2.36
N LYS A 2 20.91 5.83 -3.18
CA LYS A 2 19.91 6.82 -2.76
C LYS A 2 18.52 6.30 -3.11
N THR A 3 17.62 6.29 -2.14
CA THR A 3 16.24 5.85 -2.32
C THR A 3 15.30 7.04 -2.30
N TYR A 4 14.38 7.09 -3.25
CA TYR A 4 13.28 8.06 -3.30
C TYR A 4 11.97 7.30 -3.07
N VAL A 5 11.04 7.93 -2.37
CA VAL A 5 9.70 7.40 -2.20
C VAL A 5 8.71 8.38 -2.80
N ILE A 6 7.78 7.85 -3.59
CA ILE A 6 6.69 8.60 -4.20
C ILE A 6 5.39 8.12 -3.54
N GLY A 7 4.53 9.06 -3.13
CA GLY A 7 3.21 8.77 -2.58
C GLY A 7 2.25 8.22 -3.63
N ASP A 8 0.97 8.19 -3.27
CA ASP A 8 -0.13 7.68 -4.07
C ASP A 8 -0.17 8.35 -5.45
N LEU A 9 -0.10 7.56 -6.52
CA LEU A 9 -0.19 8.06 -7.90
C LEU A 9 -1.63 8.21 -8.36
N GLN A 10 -2.49 7.31 -7.95
CA GLN A 10 -3.93 7.30 -8.25
C GLN A 10 -4.25 7.58 -9.72
N GLY A 11 -3.52 6.97 -10.68
CA GLY A 11 -3.76 7.16 -12.10
C GLY A 11 -3.37 8.54 -12.66
N CYS A 12 -2.58 9.32 -11.94
CA CYS A 12 -2.07 10.62 -12.39
C CYS A 12 -0.77 10.45 -13.20
N HIS A 13 -0.88 9.91 -14.40
CA HIS A 13 0.26 9.49 -15.23
C HIS A 13 1.23 10.63 -15.57
N ASP A 14 0.73 11.78 -16.03
CA ASP A 14 1.59 12.91 -16.41
C ASP A 14 2.38 13.46 -15.22
N GLN A 15 1.75 13.52 -14.04
CA GLN A 15 2.41 13.95 -12.80
C GLN A 15 3.45 12.90 -12.35
N ALA A 16 3.18 11.61 -12.55
CA ALA A 16 4.13 10.54 -12.28
C ALA A 16 5.38 10.68 -13.18
N LEU A 17 5.21 10.95 -14.47
CA LEU A 17 6.34 11.22 -15.38
C LEU A 17 7.16 12.43 -14.92
N ALA A 18 6.48 13.52 -14.61
CA ALA A 18 7.15 14.77 -14.19
C ALA A 18 7.98 14.58 -12.89
N ILE A 19 7.46 13.84 -11.90
CA ILE A 19 8.21 13.58 -10.67
C ILE A 19 9.38 12.62 -10.90
N LEU A 20 9.22 11.62 -11.76
CA LEU A 20 10.29 10.69 -12.12
C LEU A 20 11.45 11.41 -12.82
N ASP A 21 11.16 12.35 -13.72
CA ASP A 21 12.19 13.16 -14.38
C ASP A 21 12.95 14.06 -13.39
N ARG A 22 12.23 14.67 -12.44
CA ARG A 22 12.86 15.44 -11.35
C ARG A 22 13.75 14.56 -10.46
N ILE A 23 13.33 13.33 -10.16
CA ILE A 23 14.12 12.40 -9.37
C ILE A 23 15.40 12.03 -10.14
N ARG A 24 15.30 11.73 -11.44
CA ARG A 24 16.46 11.41 -12.28
C ARG A 24 17.46 12.56 -12.33
N ALA A 25 16.98 13.78 -12.55
CA ALA A 25 17.81 14.98 -12.54
C ALA A 25 18.52 15.16 -11.19
N HIS A 26 17.78 15.11 -10.08
CA HIS A 26 18.35 15.25 -8.74
C HIS A 26 19.32 14.11 -8.36
N ALA A 27 19.09 12.89 -8.84
CA ALA A 27 20.01 11.77 -8.66
C ALA A 27 21.33 12.02 -9.41
N ALA A 28 21.24 12.45 -10.69
CA ALA A 28 22.40 12.78 -11.51
C ALA A 28 23.24 13.90 -10.89
N ASP A 29 22.62 15.00 -10.46
CA ASP A 29 23.26 16.11 -9.77
C ASP A 29 23.96 15.68 -8.45
N SER A 30 23.45 14.60 -7.85
CA SER A 30 24.00 13.99 -6.63
C SER A 30 25.05 12.90 -6.92
N GLY A 31 25.40 12.65 -8.18
CA GLY A 31 26.36 11.62 -8.60
C GLY A 31 25.81 10.19 -8.46
N VAL A 32 24.50 10.00 -8.43
CA VAL A 32 23.84 8.70 -8.33
C VAL A 32 23.33 8.30 -9.71
N ALA A 33 23.94 7.29 -10.31
CA ALA A 33 23.59 6.84 -11.67
C ALA A 33 22.23 6.09 -11.68
N GLU A 34 21.99 5.24 -10.69
CA GLU A 34 20.77 4.43 -10.58
C GLU A 34 20.17 4.58 -9.18
N PRO A 35 19.18 5.47 -9.02
CA PRO A 35 18.46 5.60 -7.75
C PRO A 35 17.47 4.46 -7.57
N SER A 36 17.25 4.04 -6.33
CA SER A 36 16.08 3.24 -5.98
C SER A 36 14.85 4.14 -5.90
N ILE A 37 13.73 3.72 -6.50
CA ILE A 37 12.46 4.45 -6.45
C ILE A 37 11.36 3.50 -5.97
N LEU A 38 10.73 3.86 -4.87
CA LEU A 38 9.66 3.07 -4.27
C LEU A 38 8.36 3.87 -4.28
N PHE A 39 7.26 3.20 -4.65
CA PHE A 39 5.93 3.80 -4.61
C PHE A 39 5.19 3.33 -3.36
N ALA A 40 4.50 4.25 -2.70
CA ALA A 40 3.78 3.97 -1.47
C ALA A 40 2.42 3.28 -1.67
N GLY A 41 2.16 2.71 -2.85
CA GLY A 41 0.89 2.07 -3.21
C GLY A 41 -0.11 3.03 -3.84
N ASP A 42 -1.34 2.55 -4.05
CA ASP A 42 -2.40 3.28 -4.75
C ASP A 42 -1.89 3.86 -6.08
N LEU A 43 -1.35 2.96 -6.92
CA LEU A 43 -0.84 3.34 -8.23
C LEU A 43 -1.95 3.80 -9.17
N ILE A 44 -3.15 3.26 -8.98
CA ILE A 44 -4.28 3.36 -9.89
C ILE A 44 -5.55 3.85 -9.19
N ASN A 45 -6.58 4.05 -9.98
CA ASN A 45 -7.91 4.49 -9.57
C ASN A 45 -7.98 6.02 -9.31
N ARG A 46 -9.18 6.60 -9.30
CA ARG A 46 -9.48 8.02 -9.07
C ARG A 46 -9.05 8.97 -10.18
N GLY A 47 -7.78 8.99 -10.54
CA GLY A 47 -7.23 9.88 -11.56
C GLY A 47 -7.54 9.43 -12.99
N PRO A 48 -7.10 10.23 -13.98
CA PRO A 48 -7.60 10.12 -15.36
C PRO A 48 -7.00 8.97 -16.17
N ASP A 49 -5.83 8.43 -15.78
CA ASP A 49 -5.10 7.46 -16.62
C ASP A 49 -4.45 6.36 -15.78
N SER A 50 -5.28 5.48 -15.26
CA SER A 50 -4.83 4.33 -14.46
C SER A 50 -4.05 3.31 -15.28
N LEU A 51 -4.43 3.08 -16.53
CA LEU A 51 -3.80 2.08 -17.40
C LEU A 51 -2.36 2.45 -17.74
N SER A 52 -2.14 3.68 -18.24
CA SER A 52 -0.78 4.13 -18.58
C SER A 52 0.11 4.22 -17.35
N THR A 53 -0.44 4.66 -16.20
CA THR A 53 0.30 4.69 -14.94
C THR A 53 0.78 3.30 -14.55
N LEU A 54 -0.11 2.31 -14.54
CA LEU A 54 0.22 0.94 -14.16
C LEU A 54 1.25 0.31 -15.09
N ARG A 55 1.05 0.46 -16.41
CA ARG A 55 2.00 -0.03 -17.43
C ARG A 55 3.37 0.59 -17.27
N HIS A 56 3.43 1.88 -17.03
CA HIS A 56 4.69 2.61 -16.88
C HIS A 56 5.46 2.14 -15.64
N VAL A 57 4.80 2.09 -14.47
CA VAL A 57 5.42 1.61 -13.23
C VAL A 57 5.88 0.15 -13.36
N ARG A 58 5.03 -0.73 -13.94
CA ARG A 58 5.41 -2.13 -14.23
C ARG A 58 6.65 -2.21 -15.11
N SER A 59 6.69 -1.44 -16.19
CA SER A 59 7.83 -1.42 -17.11
C SER A 59 9.13 -1.00 -16.41
N LEU A 60 9.07 0.06 -15.60
CA LEU A 60 10.21 0.52 -14.80
C LEU A 60 10.67 -0.53 -13.79
N ALA A 61 9.72 -1.15 -13.07
CA ALA A 61 10.03 -2.18 -12.09
C ALA A 61 10.75 -3.38 -12.72
N ILE A 62 10.26 -3.86 -13.87
CA ILE A 62 10.88 -4.96 -14.61
C ILE A 62 12.27 -4.57 -15.12
N ALA A 63 12.42 -3.39 -15.70
CA ALA A 63 13.67 -2.94 -16.29
C ALA A 63 14.76 -2.64 -15.24
N SER A 64 14.36 -2.27 -14.02
CA SER A 64 15.28 -1.83 -12.97
C SER A 64 16.01 -2.97 -12.23
N GLY A 65 15.64 -4.22 -12.46
CA GLY A 65 16.22 -5.35 -11.72
C GLY A 65 15.98 -5.30 -10.20
N GLY A 66 14.88 -4.66 -9.74
CA GLY A 66 14.49 -4.58 -8.34
C GLY A 66 14.84 -3.25 -7.67
N LEU A 67 15.39 -2.27 -8.40
CA LEU A 67 15.61 -0.92 -7.84
C LEU A 67 14.34 -0.09 -7.77
N ILE A 68 13.34 -0.44 -8.59
CA ILE A 68 12.04 0.24 -8.62
C ILE A 68 10.95 -0.77 -8.29
N ASP A 69 10.13 -0.47 -7.28
CA ASP A 69 9.01 -1.33 -6.87
C ASP A 69 7.92 -0.50 -6.18
N SER A 70 6.78 -1.12 -5.90
CA SER A 70 5.64 -0.53 -5.20
C SER A 70 5.17 -1.44 -4.08
N VAL A 71 4.70 -0.87 -2.98
CA VAL A 71 3.81 -1.61 -2.07
C VAL A 71 2.40 -1.58 -2.60
N LEU A 72 1.53 -2.47 -2.08
CA LEU A 72 0.10 -2.47 -2.37
C LEU A 72 -0.62 -1.44 -1.49
N GLY A 73 -1.45 -0.61 -2.14
CA GLY A 73 -2.44 0.21 -1.47
C GLY A 73 -3.84 -0.41 -1.50
N ASN A 74 -4.80 0.25 -0.88
CA ASN A 74 -6.18 -0.26 -0.83
C ASN A 74 -6.87 -0.20 -2.21
N HIS A 75 -6.51 0.74 -3.08
CA HIS A 75 -7.03 0.78 -4.44
C HIS A 75 -6.44 -0.33 -5.33
N ASP A 76 -5.18 -0.69 -5.13
CA ASP A 76 -4.55 -1.81 -5.83
C ASP A 76 -5.21 -3.15 -5.44
N LEU A 77 -5.49 -3.35 -4.15
CA LEU A 77 -6.24 -4.51 -3.66
C LEU A 77 -7.68 -4.52 -4.18
N HIS A 78 -8.32 -3.35 -4.30
CA HIS A 78 -9.65 -3.23 -4.89
C HIS A 78 -9.63 -3.63 -6.37
N LEU A 79 -8.64 -3.21 -7.14
CA LEU A 79 -8.47 -3.67 -8.53
C LEU A 79 -8.43 -5.20 -8.61
N LEU A 80 -7.67 -5.86 -7.72
CA LEU A 80 -7.63 -7.33 -7.69
C LEU A 80 -9.01 -7.92 -7.43
N ALA A 81 -9.75 -7.42 -6.43
CA ALA A 81 -11.08 -7.92 -6.11
C ALA A 81 -12.08 -7.74 -7.26
N VAL A 82 -12.00 -6.63 -7.99
CA VAL A 82 -12.85 -6.41 -9.18
C VAL A 82 -12.42 -7.32 -10.33
N ALA A 83 -11.12 -7.45 -10.59
CA ALA A 83 -10.59 -8.26 -11.67
C ALA A 83 -10.91 -9.77 -11.51
N TYR A 84 -11.00 -10.25 -10.27
CA TYR A 84 -11.42 -11.62 -9.93
C TYR A 84 -12.95 -11.77 -9.79
N GLY A 85 -13.74 -10.72 -10.07
CA GLY A 85 -15.20 -10.77 -10.00
C GLY A 85 -15.79 -10.81 -8.59
N ILE A 86 -14.98 -10.59 -7.56
CA ILE A 86 -15.40 -10.62 -6.15
C ILE A 86 -16.19 -9.35 -5.77
N ARG A 87 -15.85 -8.23 -6.40
CA ARG A 87 -16.53 -6.95 -6.18
C ARG A 87 -16.93 -6.33 -7.52
N PRO A 88 -18.08 -5.68 -7.60
CA PRO A 88 -18.40 -4.84 -8.74
C PRO A 88 -17.54 -3.56 -8.72
N GLU A 89 -17.31 -2.99 -9.90
CA GLU A 89 -16.77 -1.64 -9.99
C GLU A 89 -17.69 -0.64 -9.29
N HIS A 90 -17.10 0.29 -8.56
CA HIS A 90 -17.84 1.43 -8.02
C HIS A 90 -17.97 2.52 -9.09
N LYS A 91 -19.02 3.34 -9.03
CA LYS A 91 -19.26 4.42 -10.02
C LYS A 91 -18.13 5.45 -10.13
N SER A 92 -17.32 5.58 -9.10
CA SER A 92 -16.17 6.49 -9.06
C SER A 92 -14.85 5.81 -9.43
N ASP A 93 -14.86 4.52 -9.77
CA ASP A 93 -13.64 3.83 -10.18
C ASP A 93 -13.24 4.21 -11.61
N THR A 94 -11.93 4.26 -11.84
CA THR A 94 -11.33 4.48 -13.16
C THR A 94 -10.51 3.25 -13.57
N LEU A 95 -11.09 2.06 -13.39
CA LEU A 95 -10.43 0.76 -13.58
C LEU A 95 -10.77 0.11 -14.93
N ALA A 96 -11.83 0.58 -15.60
CA ALA A 96 -12.37 -0.06 -16.80
C ALA A 96 -11.32 -0.27 -17.90
N GLU A 97 -10.42 0.68 -18.13
CA GLU A 97 -9.37 0.54 -19.13
C GLU A 97 -8.39 -0.59 -18.81
N ILE A 98 -8.05 -0.78 -17.53
CA ILE A 98 -7.19 -1.91 -17.09
C ILE A 98 -7.92 -3.23 -17.29
N LEU A 99 -9.19 -3.29 -16.89
CA LEU A 99 -10.00 -4.52 -16.94
C LEU A 99 -10.27 -5.01 -18.36
N HIS A 100 -10.29 -4.10 -19.35
CA HIS A 100 -10.49 -4.42 -20.77
C HIS A 100 -9.19 -4.36 -21.60
N ALA A 101 -8.05 -4.13 -20.97
CA ALA A 101 -6.77 -4.06 -21.67
C ALA A 101 -6.37 -5.42 -22.27
N PRO A 102 -5.72 -5.46 -23.44
CA PRO A 102 -5.22 -6.70 -24.03
C PRO A 102 -4.23 -7.45 -23.13
N ASP A 103 -3.49 -6.72 -22.31
CA ASP A 103 -2.49 -7.21 -21.34
C ASP A 103 -3.02 -7.27 -19.90
N ARG A 104 -4.36 -7.27 -19.72
CA ARG A 104 -5.03 -7.32 -18.41
C ARG A 104 -4.43 -8.36 -17.47
N ASP A 105 -4.33 -9.59 -17.93
CA ASP A 105 -3.92 -10.70 -17.06
C ASP A 105 -2.47 -10.55 -16.59
N GLU A 106 -1.59 -10.01 -17.43
CA GLU A 106 -0.21 -9.68 -17.04
C GLU A 106 -0.16 -8.53 -16.03
N LEU A 107 -1.02 -7.52 -16.19
CA LEU A 107 -1.10 -6.40 -15.25
C LEU A 107 -1.61 -6.86 -13.89
N ILE A 108 -2.68 -7.66 -13.86
CA ILE A 108 -3.26 -8.21 -12.63
C ILE A 108 -2.26 -9.15 -11.93
N ASP A 109 -1.59 -10.04 -12.67
CA ASP A 109 -0.57 -10.92 -12.09
C ASP A 109 0.62 -10.11 -11.53
N TRP A 110 1.02 -9.03 -12.19
CA TRP A 110 2.05 -8.15 -11.66
C TRP A 110 1.61 -7.47 -10.37
N VAL A 111 0.39 -6.90 -10.30
CA VAL A 111 -0.14 -6.21 -9.11
C VAL A 111 -0.22 -7.19 -7.93
N ARG A 112 -0.80 -8.38 -8.09
CA ARG A 112 -0.95 -9.35 -6.99
C ARG A 112 0.38 -9.82 -6.39
N ARG A 113 1.49 -9.65 -7.13
CA ARG A 113 2.83 -10.01 -6.68
C ARG A 113 3.55 -8.88 -5.96
N ARG A 114 2.99 -7.67 -5.91
CA ARG A 114 3.63 -6.57 -5.20
C ARG A 114 3.63 -6.84 -3.70
N PRO A 115 4.68 -6.40 -3.00
CA PRO A 115 4.75 -6.53 -1.56
C PRO A 115 3.72 -5.64 -0.87
N LEU A 116 3.30 -6.03 0.33
CA LEU A 116 2.46 -5.21 1.22
C LEU A 116 3.32 -4.23 2.04
N ALA A 117 4.58 -4.57 2.26
CA ALA A 117 5.59 -3.71 2.89
C ALA A 117 6.96 -3.97 2.28
N ILE A 118 7.82 -2.96 2.28
CA ILE A 118 9.22 -3.03 1.80
C ILE A 118 10.14 -2.51 2.90
N ARG A 119 11.25 -3.22 3.14
CA ARG A 119 12.35 -2.70 3.97
C ARG A 119 13.50 -2.21 3.07
N SER A 120 13.90 -0.95 3.26
CA SER A 120 15.04 -0.34 2.59
C SER A 120 15.98 0.26 3.64
N GLY A 121 17.06 -0.46 3.99
CA GLY A 121 17.92 -0.11 5.11
C GLY A 121 17.14 -0.07 6.42
N ASP A 122 17.19 1.05 7.14
CA ASP A 122 16.50 1.27 8.41
C ASP A 122 15.05 1.76 8.23
N HIS A 123 14.57 1.86 6.98
CA HIS A 123 13.23 2.36 6.67
C HIS A 123 12.29 1.21 6.35
N VAL A 124 11.06 1.32 6.81
CA VAL A 124 9.93 0.46 6.43
C VAL A 124 8.95 1.29 5.62
N LEU A 125 8.69 0.88 4.39
CA LEU A 125 7.64 1.45 3.55
C LEU A 125 6.39 0.59 3.65
N VAL A 126 5.26 1.21 3.89
CA VAL A 126 3.92 0.61 3.92
C VAL A 126 2.94 1.61 3.33
N HIS A 127 1.78 1.17 2.82
CA HIS A 127 0.85 2.14 2.23
C HIS A 127 0.22 3.07 3.27
N ALA A 128 -0.37 2.54 4.37
CA ALA A 128 -1.11 3.36 5.33
C ALA A 128 -0.45 3.46 6.70
N GLY A 129 -0.22 2.36 7.40
CA GLY A 129 0.34 2.45 8.74
C GLY A 129 0.74 1.12 9.36
N LEU A 130 1.24 1.21 10.59
CA LEU A 130 1.58 0.08 11.44
C LEU A 130 0.84 0.20 12.77
N LEU A 131 0.30 -0.91 13.25
CA LEU A 131 -0.29 -0.93 14.59
C LEU A 131 0.76 -0.70 15.67
N PRO A 132 0.40 -0.04 16.79
CA PRO A 132 1.35 0.29 17.86
C PRO A 132 2.06 -0.94 18.44
N GLN A 133 1.41 -2.11 18.39
CA GLN A 133 1.93 -3.37 18.90
C GLN A 133 3.03 -3.97 18.02
N TRP A 134 3.25 -3.48 16.81
CA TRP A 134 4.19 -4.07 15.87
C TRP A 134 5.54 -3.35 15.82
N THR A 135 6.61 -4.13 15.79
CA THR A 135 7.91 -3.65 15.30
C THR A 135 7.94 -3.71 13.79
N GLY A 136 8.86 -2.99 13.15
CA GLY A 136 9.04 -3.10 11.70
C GLY A 136 9.40 -4.53 11.26
N ALA A 137 10.12 -5.29 12.06
CA ALA A 137 10.42 -6.69 11.76
C ALA A 137 9.15 -7.55 11.78
N GLN A 138 8.29 -7.38 12.79
CA GLN A 138 6.99 -8.05 12.83
C GLN A 138 6.10 -7.62 11.64
N ALA A 139 6.04 -6.33 11.32
CA ALA A 139 5.29 -5.85 10.17
C ALA A 139 5.74 -6.52 8.86
N MET A 140 7.04 -6.66 8.63
CA MET A 140 7.56 -7.37 7.46
C MET A 140 7.15 -8.85 7.42
N ALA A 141 7.18 -9.55 8.56
CA ALA A 141 6.73 -10.94 8.64
C ALA A 141 5.23 -11.07 8.36
N LEU A 142 4.42 -10.21 8.97
CA LEU A 142 2.97 -10.17 8.78
C LEU A 142 2.58 -9.80 7.33
N ALA A 143 3.30 -8.88 6.71
CA ALA A 143 3.14 -8.58 5.29
C ALA A 143 3.36 -9.82 4.41
N GLY A 144 4.35 -10.66 4.77
CA GLY A 144 4.64 -11.92 4.10
C GLY A 144 3.44 -12.88 4.10
N GLU A 145 2.73 -13.01 5.22
CA GLU A 145 1.54 -13.87 5.32
C GLU A 145 0.46 -13.50 4.29
N VAL A 146 0.19 -12.21 4.14
CA VAL A 146 -0.78 -11.70 3.15
C VAL A 146 -0.27 -11.88 1.72
N GLN A 147 1.03 -11.62 1.50
CA GLN A 147 1.64 -11.78 0.18
C GLN A 147 1.59 -13.24 -0.32
N ASP A 148 1.75 -14.20 0.59
CA ASP A 148 1.66 -15.62 0.26
C ASP A 148 0.24 -15.98 -0.21
N MET A 149 -0.80 -15.43 0.43
CA MET A 149 -2.19 -15.62 0.00
C MET A 149 -2.46 -14.99 -1.37
N LEU A 150 -2.00 -13.75 -1.59
CA LEU A 150 -2.18 -13.05 -2.86
C LEU A 150 -1.46 -13.75 -4.02
N ARG A 151 -0.35 -14.43 -3.77
CA ARG A 151 0.45 -15.15 -4.77
C ARG A 151 0.01 -16.59 -4.96
N GLY A 152 -0.72 -17.14 -4.00
CA GLY A 152 -1.20 -18.52 -4.01
C GLY A 152 -2.41 -18.76 -4.91
N ASP A 153 -2.81 -20.04 -4.98
CA ASP A 153 -3.94 -20.47 -5.80
C ASP A 153 -5.29 -20.14 -5.15
N SER A 154 -5.32 -19.89 -3.82
CA SER A 154 -6.54 -19.54 -3.06
C SER A 154 -6.80 -18.02 -3.02
N ILE A 155 -6.27 -17.26 -3.97
CA ILE A 155 -6.43 -15.79 -4.00
C ILE A 155 -7.90 -15.38 -4.05
N GLU A 156 -8.75 -16.07 -4.79
CA GLU A 156 -10.17 -15.74 -4.92
C GLU A 156 -10.89 -15.85 -3.58
N ASP A 157 -10.69 -16.94 -2.85
CA ASP A 157 -11.26 -17.15 -1.51
C ASP A 157 -10.79 -16.05 -0.56
N PHE A 158 -9.50 -15.73 -0.61
CA PHE A 158 -8.92 -14.68 0.22
C PHE A 158 -9.50 -13.29 -0.09
N LEU A 159 -9.60 -12.91 -1.37
CA LEU A 159 -10.19 -11.63 -1.79
C LEU A 159 -11.67 -11.52 -1.40
N ALA A 160 -12.42 -12.63 -1.42
CA ALA A 160 -13.82 -12.65 -0.99
C ALA A 160 -13.98 -12.31 0.50
N GLU A 161 -13.03 -12.71 1.33
CA GLU A 161 -13.09 -12.57 2.78
C GLU A 161 -12.25 -11.43 3.35
N MET A 162 -11.35 -10.82 2.56
CA MET A 162 -10.46 -9.76 3.06
C MET A 162 -11.18 -8.48 3.49
N TYR A 163 -12.40 -8.24 2.96
CA TYR A 163 -13.16 -7.04 3.27
C TYR A 163 -13.82 -7.11 4.66
N GLY A 164 -13.92 -5.96 5.29
CA GLY A 164 -14.54 -5.79 6.60
C GLY A 164 -13.68 -4.91 7.50
N ASN A 165 -14.27 -4.42 8.59
CA ASN A 165 -13.58 -3.59 9.56
C ASN A 165 -13.17 -4.37 10.82
N GLU A 166 -13.65 -5.61 10.95
CA GLU A 166 -13.35 -6.46 12.10
C GLU A 166 -12.45 -7.65 11.69
N PRO A 167 -11.52 -8.02 12.58
CA PRO A 167 -11.22 -7.38 13.86
C PRO A 167 -10.51 -6.03 13.68
N ALA A 168 -10.94 -5.02 14.45
CA ALA A 168 -10.33 -3.70 14.47
C ALA A 168 -9.11 -3.61 15.40
N GLN A 169 -8.87 -4.63 16.21
CA GLN A 169 -7.76 -4.71 17.16
C GLN A 169 -6.90 -5.95 16.90
N TRP A 170 -5.60 -5.77 16.97
CA TRP A 170 -4.65 -6.87 16.87
C TRP A 170 -4.60 -7.70 18.15
N SER A 171 -4.56 -9.00 17.98
CA SER A 171 -4.12 -9.98 18.99
C SER A 171 -3.20 -10.99 18.32
N ASP A 172 -2.17 -11.43 19.02
CA ASP A 172 -1.27 -12.48 18.53
C ASP A 172 -2.00 -13.84 18.37
N ASP A 173 -3.16 -14.00 19.00
CA ASP A 173 -4.03 -15.18 18.90
C ASP A 173 -4.91 -15.18 17.63
N LEU A 174 -4.97 -14.08 16.88
CA LEU A 174 -5.72 -14.03 15.62
C LEU A 174 -5.16 -15.04 14.62
N GLN A 175 -6.08 -15.76 13.96
CA GLN A 175 -5.73 -16.78 12.99
C GLN A 175 -6.58 -16.65 11.71
N GLY A 176 -6.14 -17.34 10.67
CA GLY A 176 -6.89 -17.41 9.41
C GLY A 176 -7.21 -16.03 8.83
N VAL A 177 -8.40 -15.90 8.30
CA VAL A 177 -8.86 -14.71 7.58
C VAL A 177 -8.95 -13.46 8.46
N GLU A 178 -9.32 -13.60 9.73
CA GLU A 178 -9.40 -12.47 10.65
C GLU A 178 -8.01 -11.84 10.90
N ARG A 179 -6.98 -12.68 11.03
CA ARG A 179 -5.58 -12.25 11.15
C ARG A 179 -5.15 -11.49 9.89
N LEU A 180 -5.36 -12.06 8.71
CA LEU A 180 -4.97 -11.46 7.44
C LEU A 180 -5.72 -10.15 7.17
N ARG A 181 -7.02 -10.09 7.51
CA ARG A 181 -7.83 -8.87 7.39
C ARG A 181 -7.33 -7.76 8.30
N CYS A 182 -6.97 -8.08 9.55
CA CYS A 182 -6.38 -7.11 10.47
C CYS A 182 -5.06 -6.55 9.92
N ILE A 183 -4.20 -7.40 9.36
CA ILE A 183 -2.93 -6.99 8.73
C ILE A 183 -3.18 -6.06 7.55
N ILE A 184 -4.05 -6.45 6.62
CA ILE A 184 -4.41 -5.62 5.45
C ILE A 184 -4.96 -4.28 5.89
N ASN A 185 -5.92 -4.28 6.82
CA ASN A 185 -6.54 -3.05 7.30
C ASN A 185 -5.53 -2.09 7.92
N ALA A 186 -4.60 -2.59 8.71
CA ALA A 186 -3.53 -1.78 9.28
C ALA A 186 -2.61 -1.21 8.20
N MET A 187 -2.13 -2.06 7.28
CA MET A 187 -1.11 -1.65 6.31
C MET A 187 -1.66 -0.83 5.14
N THR A 188 -2.98 -0.92 4.87
CA THR A 188 -3.57 -0.24 3.70
C THR A 188 -4.68 0.76 4.01
N ARG A 189 -5.17 0.83 5.26
CA ARG A 189 -6.33 1.69 5.59
C ARG A 189 -6.19 2.49 6.89
N LEU A 190 -5.23 2.16 7.74
CA LEU A 190 -5.05 2.76 9.05
C LEU A 190 -4.63 4.23 8.95
N ARG A 191 -5.43 5.10 9.55
CA ARG A 191 -5.07 6.50 9.81
C ARG A 191 -5.05 6.76 11.31
N PHE A 192 -6.16 6.45 11.98
CA PHE A 192 -6.36 6.71 13.40
C PHE A 192 -6.62 5.42 14.16
N CYS A 193 -6.16 5.38 15.39
CA CYS A 193 -6.46 4.32 16.33
C CYS A 193 -6.48 4.86 17.77
N THR A 194 -6.96 4.04 18.69
CA THR A 194 -6.80 4.30 20.13
C THR A 194 -5.37 4.03 20.58
N ALA A 195 -5.02 4.43 21.79
CA ALA A 195 -3.72 4.12 22.39
C ALA A 195 -3.43 2.61 22.46
N ASP A 196 -4.48 1.78 22.58
CA ASP A 196 -4.38 0.31 22.61
C ASP A 196 -4.37 -0.29 21.19
N GLY A 197 -4.41 0.54 20.14
CA GLY A 197 -4.31 0.09 18.76
C GLY A 197 -5.61 -0.42 18.16
N VAL A 198 -6.78 0.01 18.68
CA VAL A 198 -8.07 -0.24 18.01
C VAL A 198 -8.21 0.71 16.84
N MET A 199 -8.23 0.18 15.61
CA MET A 199 -8.31 0.96 14.37
C MET A 199 -9.68 1.63 14.23
N ASP A 200 -9.68 2.90 13.81
CA ASP A 200 -10.87 3.60 13.37
C ASP A 200 -10.87 3.81 11.85
N PHE A 201 -11.95 3.42 11.19
CA PHE A 201 -12.12 3.54 9.73
C PHE A 201 -13.16 4.60 9.34
N LYS A 202 -13.72 5.31 10.29
CA LYS A 202 -14.74 6.33 10.04
C LYS A 202 -14.13 7.71 9.88
N MET A 203 -13.08 7.99 10.65
CA MET A 203 -12.35 9.25 10.58
C MET A 203 -11.48 9.28 9.31
N LYS A 204 -11.82 10.19 8.39
CA LYS A 204 -11.13 10.32 7.09
C LYS A 204 -10.39 11.64 6.94
N GLU A 205 -10.62 12.58 7.85
CA GLU A 205 -10.03 13.91 7.74
C GLU A 205 -8.57 13.90 8.18
N SER A 206 -7.74 14.66 7.47
CA SER A 206 -6.33 14.91 7.79
C SER A 206 -6.16 15.89 8.98
N GLY A 207 -7.19 16.02 9.81
CA GLY A 207 -7.20 16.88 10.99
C GLY A 207 -6.64 16.22 12.24
N THR A 208 -6.37 17.01 13.23
CA THR A 208 -6.11 16.55 14.59
C THR A 208 -7.36 15.82 15.11
N ALA A 209 -7.17 14.56 15.52
CA ALA A 209 -8.26 13.81 16.15
C ALA A 209 -8.83 14.60 17.32
N ASP A 210 -10.16 14.55 17.49
CA ASP A 210 -10.80 15.13 18.68
C ASP A 210 -10.31 14.36 19.92
N PRO A 211 -9.63 15.02 20.87
CA PRO A 211 -9.13 14.36 22.07
C PRO A 211 -10.20 13.64 22.88
N SER A 212 -11.48 14.05 22.75
CA SER A 212 -12.62 13.41 23.44
C SER A 212 -12.91 12.00 22.93
N THR A 213 -12.46 11.66 21.71
CA THR A 213 -12.68 10.32 21.11
C THR A 213 -11.65 9.30 21.56
N GLY A 214 -10.52 9.71 22.14
CA GLY A 214 -9.39 8.86 22.44
C GLY A 214 -8.64 8.35 21.19
N LEU A 215 -9.01 8.87 20.00
CA LEU A 215 -8.34 8.53 18.74
C LEU A 215 -7.16 9.46 18.50
N MET A 216 -6.12 8.92 17.90
CA MET A 216 -4.93 9.67 17.48
C MET A 216 -4.37 9.08 16.19
N PRO A 217 -3.61 9.83 15.39
CA PRO A 217 -2.85 9.27 14.30
C PRO A 217 -2.00 8.10 14.80
N TRP A 218 -1.96 7.02 14.05
CA TRP A 218 -1.25 5.80 14.47
C TRP A 218 0.24 6.08 14.83
N PHE A 219 0.87 7.03 14.14
CA PHE A 219 2.27 7.39 14.35
C PHE A 219 2.50 8.24 15.59
N ASP A 220 1.46 8.82 16.17
CA ASP A 220 1.50 9.61 17.41
C ASP A 220 1.21 8.76 18.67
N VAL A 221 0.87 7.49 18.52
CA VAL A 221 0.58 6.61 19.66
C VAL A 221 1.81 6.49 20.56
N PRO A 222 1.72 6.88 21.85
CA PRO A 222 2.82 6.80 22.77
C PRO A 222 3.27 5.35 22.99
N GLY A 223 4.58 5.12 22.98
CA GLY A 223 5.14 3.81 23.25
C GLY A 223 4.94 2.76 22.15
N ARG A 224 4.51 3.18 20.94
CA ARG A 224 4.46 2.25 19.79
C ARG A 224 5.81 1.55 19.58
N ARG A 225 5.78 0.27 19.30
CA ARG A 225 7.00 -0.56 19.23
C ARG A 225 7.90 -0.20 18.05
N SER A 226 7.34 0.42 17.01
CA SER A 226 8.08 0.97 15.86
C SER A 226 8.62 2.39 16.07
N ALA A 227 8.54 2.97 17.28
CA ALA A 227 8.90 4.37 17.54
C ALA A 227 10.37 4.74 17.22
N ARG A 228 11.27 3.75 17.17
CA ARG A 228 12.69 3.95 16.85
C ARG A 228 13.02 3.66 15.38
N GLU A 229 12.04 3.26 14.59
CA GLU A 229 12.18 2.96 13.17
C GLU A 229 11.59 4.10 12.35
N THR A 230 12.17 4.37 11.19
CA THR A 230 11.56 5.29 10.23
C THR A 230 10.54 4.52 9.39
N VAL A 231 9.27 4.89 9.54
CA VAL A 231 8.19 4.34 8.71
C VAL A 231 7.77 5.39 7.70
N VAL A 232 7.82 5.03 6.42
CA VAL A 232 7.38 5.86 5.30
C VAL A 232 6.03 5.36 4.81
N PHE A 233 5.08 6.25 4.56
CA PHE A 233 3.74 5.86 4.18
C PHE A 233 3.03 6.92 3.31
N GLY A 234 1.96 6.52 2.61
CA GLY A 234 1.04 7.34 1.82
C GLY A 234 -0.35 7.42 2.46
N HIS A 235 -1.42 7.23 1.65
CA HIS A 235 -2.81 7.06 2.09
C HIS A 235 -3.51 8.29 2.71
N TRP A 236 -2.81 9.32 3.09
CA TRP A 236 -3.35 10.51 3.78
C TRP A 236 -3.75 11.64 2.82
N SER A 237 -3.78 11.38 1.52
CA SER A 237 -4.22 12.32 0.47
C SER A 237 -5.75 12.41 0.39
#